data_2d15cca32bf1d0bb1c59d15dc463bb27
#
_entry.id   2d15cca32bf1d0bb1c59d15dc463bb27
#
_cell.length_a   1.000
_cell.length_b   1.000
_cell.length_c   1.000
_cell.angle_alpha   90.00
_cell.angle_beta   90.00
_cell.angle_gamma   90.00
#
_symmetry.space_group_name_H-M   'P 1'
#
loop_
_entity.id
_entity.type
_entity.pdbx_description
1 polymer ?
#
loop_
_entity_poly.entity_id
_entity_poly.type
_entity_poly.pdbx_seq_one_letter_code
_entity_poly.pdbx_strand_id
1 'polypeptide(L)'
;MKNLYKNEQAKTAIMSLYEEKLKSLQIDYEEIDVNTSFGKTRIIKTGNESGKLIVLFHGINAGAPLTLEAVKDLRKDYLLFAIDTIGQATMSDENRINIKDNSYAIWAEEVLSQLRIKEAFFIGISYGAYILQKLVKYKPVIVKKCIFVVPSGLVNGKIGVSITKLSLPLIRFLITKKDAHLKKFIKAFVPEEDEFMFRLQKALLTGLNMDYRRPILLEEKDVQNFISPVYIIV
;
A
#
# COMPACT_ATOMS: atom_id res chain seq x y z
N MET A 1 -15.83 -8.54 13.51
CA MET A 1 -14.43 -8.68 12.99
C MET A 1 -13.47 -8.28 14.11
N LYS A 2 -12.26 -8.84 14.15
CA LYS A 2 -11.24 -8.37 15.12
C LYS A 2 -10.81 -6.96 14.74
N ASN A 3 -10.62 -6.07 15.74
CA ASN A 3 -10.07 -4.74 15.52
C ASN A 3 -8.74 -4.81 14.76
N LEU A 4 -8.38 -3.78 14.01
CA LEU A 4 -7.10 -3.73 13.30
C LEU A 4 -5.93 -3.70 14.28
N TYR A 5 -6.01 -2.84 15.28
CA TYR A 5 -4.99 -2.72 16.33
C TYR A 5 -5.33 -3.61 17.53
N LYS A 6 -4.31 -4.09 18.23
CA LYS A 6 -4.50 -4.89 19.45
C LYS A 6 -4.98 -4.03 20.62
N ASN A 7 -4.55 -2.77 20.69
CA ASN A 7 -4.94 -1.78 21.69
C ASN A 7 -4.62 -0.36 21.20
N GLU A 8 -5.08 0.65 21.93
CA GLU A 8 -4.88 2.07 21.60
C GLU A 8 -3.40 2.50 21.65
N GLN A 9 -2.60 1.95 22.55
CA GLN A 9 -1.16 2.26 22.62
C GLN A 9 -0.45 1.82 21.32
N ALA A 10 -0.79 0.64 20.79
CA ALA A 10 -0.26 0.15 19.52
C ALA A 10 -0.69 1.04 18.35
N LYS A 11 -1.96 1.47 18.32
CA LYS A 11 -2.46 2.41 17.33
C LYS A 11 -1.69 3.72 17.36
N THR A 12 -1.60 4.35 18.54
CA THR A 12 -0.87 5.61 18.74
C THR A 12 0.59 5.50 18.29
N ALA A 13 1.29 4.44 18.68
CA ALA A 13 2.68 4.24 18.29
C ALA A 13 2.86 4.11 16.77
N ILE A 14 1.98 3.38 16.09
CA ILE A 14 2.04 3.20 14.62
C ILE A 14 1.70 4.52 13.91
N MET A 15 0.67 5.24 14.38
CA MET A 15 0.28 6.53 13.78
C MET A 15 1.36 7.58 13.99
N SER A 16 2.04 7.59 15.14
CA SER A 16 3.19 8.49 15.37
C SER A 16 4.33 8.22 14.38
N LEU A 17 4.59 6.97 14.03
CA LEU A 17 5.59 6.62 13.01
C LEU A 17 5.15 7.05 11.60
N TYR A 18 3.85 6.94 11.29
CA TYR A 18 3.30 7.46 10.04
C TYR A 18 3.56 8.98 9.92
N GLU A 19 3.21 9.74 10.96
CA GLU A 19 3.41 11.19 10.99
C GLU A 19 4.89 11.57 10.97
N GLU A 20 5.75 10.85 11.72
CA GLU A 20 7.21 11.03 11.71
C GLU A 20 7.74 10.91 10.28
N LYS A 21 7.34 9.83 9.56
CA LYS A 21 7.77 9.63 8.17
C LYS A 21 7.27 10.75 7.27
N LEU A 22 6.00 11.13 7.36
CA LEU A 22 5.43 12.18 6.52
C LEU A 22 6.15 13.51 6.73
N LYS A 23 6.41 13.91 7.97
CA LYS A 23 7.18 15.11 8.30
C LYS A 23 8.63 15.04 7.81
N SER A 24 9.26 13.86 7.86
CA SER A 24 10.65 13.68 7.42
C SER A 24 10.86 13.88 5.92
N LEU A 25 9.80 13.81 5.11
CA LEU A 25 9.87 14.05 3.67
C LEU A 25 10.14 15.52 3.33
N GLN A 26 9.87 16.45 4.26
CA GLN A 26 10.05 17.91 4.07
C GLN A 26 9.42 18.40 2.76
N ILE A 27 8.17 18.01 2.52
CA ILE A 27 7.39 18.33 1.33
C ILE A 27 6.16 19.14 1.69
N ASP A 28 5.73 20.02 0.79
CA ASP A 28 4.39 20.61 0.88
C ASP A 28 3.36 19.56 0.48
N TYR A 29 2.30 19.42 1.25
CA TYR A 29 1.22 18.49 1.00
C TYR A 29 -0.12 18.99 1.53
N GLU A 30 -1.19 18.45 0.95
CA GLU A 30 -2.57 18.63 1.39
C GLU A 30 -3.12 17.27 1.84
N GLU A 31 -3.78 17.25 3.00
CA GLU A 31 -4.52 16.09 3.47
C GLU A 31 -5.98 16.20 3.03
N ILE A 32 -6.45 15.20 2.28
CA ILE A 32 -7.82 15.14 1.79
C ILE A 32 -8.49 13.91 2.39
N ASP A 33 -9.65 14.10 3.01
CA ASP A 33 -10.51 13.00 3.46
C ASP A 33 -11.71 12.88 2.53
N VAL A 34 -11.97 11.67 2.04
CA VAL A 34 -13.19 11.35 1.28
C VAL A 34 -13.98 10.24 1.97
N ASN A 35 -15.31 10.31 1.88
CA ASN A 35 -16.18 9.28 2.44
C ASN A 35 -16.63 8.33 1.35
N THR A 36 -16.39 7.04 1.55
CA THR A 36 -16.83 5.97 0.66
C THR A 36 -17.87 5.09 1.38
N SER A 37 -18.53 4.20 0.65
CA SER A 37 -19.41 3.19 1.26
C SER A 37 -18.70 2.24 2.22
N PHE A 38 -17.35 2.22 2.18
CA PHE A 38 -16.48 1.40 3.03
C PHE A 38 -15.95 2.15 4.25
N GLY A 39 -16.08 3.48 4.30
CA GLY A 39 -15.60 4.36 5.35
C GLY A 39 -14.75 5.51 4.81
N LYS A 40 -14.19 6.29 5.74
CA LYS A 40 -13.34 7.43 5.44
C LYS A 40 -11.98 6.97 4.90
N THR A 41 -11.54 7.61 3.82
CA THR A 41 -10.23 7.37 3.20
C THR A 41 -9.43 8.65 3.18
N ARG A 42 -8.18 8.60 3.71
CA ARG A 42 -7.20 9.68 3.67
C ARG A 42 -6.38 9.61 2.39
N ILE A 43 -6.16 10.77 1.79
CA ILE A 43 -5.27 10.96 0.65
C ILE A 43 -4.25 12.04 0.99
N ILE A 44 -3.00 11.82 0.66
CA ILE A 44 -1.95 12.85 0.69
C ILE A 44 -1.71 13.33 -0.74
N LYS A 45 -2.06 14.60 -0.99
CA LYS A 45 -1.85 15.27 -2.27
C LYS A 45 -0.56 16.10 -2.19
N THR A 46 0.31 15.98 -3.19
CA THR A 46 1.57 16.75 -3.26
C THR A 46 2.08 16.83 -4.70
N GLY A 47 3.05 17.68 -4.94
CA GLY A 47 3.76 17.78 -6.21
C GLY A 47 3.28 18.93 -7.09
N ASN A 48 3.53 18.80 -8.41
CA ASN A 48 3.26 19.86 -9.38
C ASN A 48 1.78 19.90 -9.77
N GLU A 49 1.07 20.94 -9.37
CA GLU A 49 -0.36 21.15 -9.67
C GLU A 49 -0.67 21.22 -11.18
N SER A 50 0.31 21.63 -11.99
CA SER A 50 0.17 21.66 -13.46
C SER A 50 0.60 20.36 -14.12
N GLY A 51 1.13 19.40 -13.36
CA GLY A 51 1.60 18.12 -13.83
C GLY A 51 0.47 17.12 -14.11
N LYS A 52 0.79 16.06 -14.84
CA LYS A 52 -0.14 14.94 -15.00
C LYS A 52 -0.36 14.24 -13.67
N LEU A 53 -1.61 13.83 -13.42
CA LEU A 53 -1.97 13.15 -12.18
C LEU A 53 -1.47 11.71 -12.15
N ILE A 54 -0.80 11.35 -11.06
CA ILE A 54 -0.48 9.97 -10.69
C ILE A 54 -1.18 9.63 -9.38
N VAL A 55 -1.95 8.56 -9.38
CA VAL A 55 -2.55 7.96 -8.18
C VAL A 55 -1.66 6.82 -7.70
N LEU A 56 -1.36 6.82 -6.40
CA LEU A 56 -0.43 5.89 -5.77
C LEU A 56 -1.17 4.99 -4.78
N PHE A 57 -0.99 3.67 -4.92
CA PHE A 57 -1.42 2.66 -3.95
C PHE A 57 -0.22 2.02 -3.27
N HIS A 58 -0.15 2.12 -1.95
CA HIS A 58 0.97 1.66 -1.14
C HIS A 58 1.02 0.14 -0.89
N GLY A 59 2.18 -0.37 -0.51
CA GLY A 59 2.35 -1.74 -0.02
C GLY A 59 1.64 -1.98 1.32
N ILE A 60 1.48 -3.24 1.71
CA ILE A 60 0.74 -3.60 2.92
C ILE A 60 1.24 -2.84 4.15
N ASN A 61 0.34 -2.10 4.81
CA ASN A 61 0.60 -1.25 5.98
C ASN A 61 1.76 -0.23 5.84
N ALA A 62 2.14 0.12 4.60
CA ALA A 62 3.19 1.10 4.36
C ALA A 62 2.69 2.55 4.46
N GLY A 63 1.45 2.80 4.06
CA GLY A 63 0.85 4.13 4.04
C GLY A 63 1.39 5.05 2.95
N ALA A 64 0.75 6.19 2.80
CA ALA A 64 1.12 7.24 1.85
C ALA A 64 2.56 7.74 2.03
N PRO A 65 3.09 7.96 3.27
CA PRO A 65 4.42 8.54 3.44
C PRO A 65 5.56 7.71 2.84
N LEU A 66 5.58 6.39 3.06
CA LEU A 66 6.61 5.52 2.47
C LEU A 66 6.50 5.42 0.95
N THR A 67 5.28 5.48 0.43
CA THR A 67 5.06 5.47 -1.01
C THR A 67 5.56 6.75 -1.66
N LEU A 68 5.28 7.90 -1.03
CA LEU A 68 5.78 9.21 -1.48
C LEU A 68 7.31 9.30 -1.41
N GLU A 69 7.93 8.71 -0.38
CA GLU A 69 9.40 8.60 -0.30
C GLU A 69 9.98 7.83 -1.51
N ALA A 70 9.37 6.68 -1.84
CA ALA A 70 9.84 5.82 -2.95
C ALA A 70 9.75 6.51 -4.32
N VAL A 71 8.83 7.46 -4.48
CA VAL A 71 8.62 8.19 -5.75
C VAL A 71 8.86 9.70 -5.62
N LYS A 72 9.64 10.12 -4.64
CA LYS A 72 9.82 11.54 -4.27
C LYS A 72 10.21 12.46 -5.44
N ASP A 73 10.99 11.97 -6.39
CA ASP A 73 11.46 12.77 -7.53
C ASP A 73 10.35 13.05 -8.55
N LEU A 74 9.31 12.20 -8.61
CA LEU A 74 8.17 12.44 -9.50
C LEU A 74 7.38 13.71 -9.16
N ARG A 75 7.47 14.21 -7.91
CA ARG A 75 6.78 15.44 -7.47
C ARG A 75 7.18 16.69 -8.26
N LYS A 76 8.36 16.68 -8.88
CA LYS A 76 8.83 17.82 -9.68
C LYS A 76 7.96 18.05 -10.92
N ASP A 77 7.47 16.95 -11.53
CA ASP A 77 6.82 16.98 -12.84
C ASP A 77 5.35 16.53 -12.78
N TYR A 78 4.93 15.87 -11.71
CA TYR A 78 3.61 15.25 -11.57
C TYR A 78 2.87 15.71 -10.32
N LEU A 79 1.55 15.74 -10.43
CA LEU A 79 0.66 15.83 -9.27
C LEU A 79 0.45 14.42 -8.72
N LEU A 80 0.75 14.20 -7.44
CA LEU A 80 0.68 12.89 -6.79
C LEU A 80 -0.47 12.83 -5.78
N PHE A 81 -1.31 11.81 -5.89
CA PHE A 81 -2.34 11.47 -4.90
C PHE A 81 -2.01 10.12 -4.30
N ALA A 82 -1.42 10.10 -3.10
CA ALA A 82 -1.10 8.89 -2.37
C ALA A 82 -2.28 8.51 -1.47
N ILE A 83 -2.96 7.41 -1.80
CA ILE A 83 -4.17 6.95 -1.12
C ILE A 83 -3.79 6.00 0.00
N ASP A 84 -4.20 6.31 1.21
CA ASP A 84 -4.14 5.40 2.35
C ASP A 84 -5.21 4.33 2.22
N THR A 85 -4.78 3.09 2.10
CA THR A 85 -5.70 1.96 1.92
C THR A 85 -6.52 1.71 3.17
N ILE A 86 -7.84 1.72 3.04
CA ILE A 86 -8.77 1.42 4.13
C ILE A 86 -8.53 0.01 4.70
N GLY A 87 -8.70 -0.16 6.00
CA GLY A 87 -8.50 -1.44 6.70
C GLY A 87 -7.05 -1.84 6.88
N GLN A 88 -6.11 -0.91 6.62
CA GLN A 88 -4.68 -1.05 6.92
C GLN A 88 -4.23 -0.03 7.97
N ALA A 89 -2.99 -0.17 8.46
CA ALA A 89 -2.42 0.70 9.49
C ALA A 89 -2.02 2.08 8.91
N THR A 90 -3.03 2.87 8.56
CA THR A 90 -2.93 4.18 7.90
C THR A 90 -3.90 5.17 8.55
N MET A 91 -4.02 6.38 8.01
CA MET A 91 -4.95 7.41 8.48
C MET A 91 -6.38 7.24 7.93
N SER A 92 -6.64 6.21 7.12
CA SER A 92 -7.99 5.79 6.70
C SER A 92 -8.67 4.94 7.77
N ASP A 93 -9.98 4.75 7.65
CA ASP A 93 -10.74 3.91 8.57
C ASP A 93 -10.24 2.45 8.61
N GLU A 94 -10.44 1.80 9.77
CA GLU A 94 -9.94 0.46 10.06
C GLU A 94 -10.78 -0.67 9.43
N ASN A 95 -11.79 -0.34 8.64
CA ASN A 95 -12.75 -1.27 8.06
C ASN A 95 -12.09 -2.20 7.03
N ARG A 96 -11.94 -3.46 7.39
CA ARG A 96 -11.32 -4.45 6.49
C ARG A 96 -12.25 -4.83 5.35
N ILE A 97 -11.79 -4.59 4.14
CA ILE A 97 -12.49 -4.94 2.90
C ILE A 97 -12.30 -6.42 2.56
N ASN A 98 -13.27 -7.01 1.84
CA ASN A 98 -13.15 -8.36 1.32
C ASN A 98 -12.17 -8.39 0.13
N ILE A 99 -11.13 -9.23 0.22
CA ILE A 99 -10.12 -9.33 -0.84
C ILE A 99 -10.57 -10.24 -2.00
N LYS A 100 -11.61 -11.07 -1.79
CA LYS A 100 -12.01 -12.08 -2.77
C LYS A 100 -12.94 -11.57 -3.87
N ASP A 101 -13.66 -10.49 -3.60
CA ASP A 101 -14.63 -9.89 -4.52
C ASP A 101 -14.09 -8.57 -5.12
N ASN A 102 -14.99 -7.73 -5.64
CA ASN A 102 -14.65 -6.45 -6.23
C ASN A 102 -14.57 -5.29 -5.22
N SER A 103 -14.69 -5.55 -3.92
CA SER A 103 -14.78 -4.49 -2.89
C SER A 103 -13.62 -3.50 -2.96
N TYR A 104 -12.37 -3.96 -3.16
CA TYR A 104 -11.23 -3.04 -3.34
C TYR A 104 -11.32 -2.18 -4.60
N ALA A 105 -11.87 -2.73 -5.68
CA ALA A 105 -12.05 -1.97 -6.92
C ALA A 105 -13.16 -0.92 -6.78
N ILE A 106 -14.26 -1.30 -6.13
CA ILE A 106 -15.39 -0.39 -5.86
C ILE A 106 -14.94 0.73 -4.92
N TRP A 107 -14.24 0.40 -3.83
CA TRP A 107 -13.66 1.38 -2.92
C TRP A 107 -12.74 2.36 -3.65
N ALA A 108 -11.81 1.86 -4.47
CA ALA A 108 -10.90 2.72 -5.21
C ALA A 108 -11.64 3.62 -6.22
N GLU A 109 -12.66 3.09 -6.89
CA GLU A 109 -13.49 3.85 -7.82
C GLU A 109 -14.28 4.94 -7.10
N GLU A 110 -14.88 4.65 -5.94
CA GLU A 110 -15.58 5.65 -5.12
C GLU A 110 -14.63 6.77 -4.67
N VAL A 111 -13.40 6.43 -4.22
CA VAL A 111 -12.37 7.44 -3.88
C VAL A 111 -12.09 8.34 -5.08
N LEU A 112 -11.82 7.76 -6.26
CA LEU A 112 -11.53 8.52 -7.48
C LEU A 112 -12.71 9.39 -7.91
N SER A 113 -13.93 8.89 -7.78
CA SER A 113 -15.16 9.63 -8.08
C SER A 113 -15.35 10.84 -7.16
N GLN A 114 -15.13 10.68 -5.85
CA GLN A 114 -15.20 11.79 -4.89
C GLN A 114 -14.14 12.87 -5.19
N LEU A 115 -12.97 12.46 -5.65
CA LEU A 115 -11.89 13.35 -6.08
C LEU A 115 -12.13 13.93 -7.50
N ARG A 116 -13.24 13.56 -8.17
CA ARG A 116 -13.59 13.94 -9.56
C ARG A 116 -12.53 13.52 -10.58
N ILE A 117 -11.79 12.44 -10.30
CA ILE A 117 -10.78 11.87 -11.19
C ILE A 117 -11.46 10.93 -12.16
N LYS A 118 -11.53 11.32 -13.45
CA LYS A 118 -12.12 10.50 -14.52
C LYS A 118 -11.10 9.51 -15.10
N GLU A 119 -9.84 9.90 -15.13
CA GLU A 119 -8.74 9.09 -15.65
C GLU A 119 -7.42 9.59 -15.07
N ALA A 120 -6.46 8.69 -14.82
CA ALA A 120 -5.14 9.01 -14.27
C ALA A 120 -4.07 8.00 -14.70
N PHE A 121 -2.82 8.34 -14.38
CA PHE A 121 -1.74 7.37 -14.29
C PHE A 121 -1.75 6.74 -12.91
N PHE A 122 -1.31 5.48 -12.81
CA PHE A 122 -1.33 4.75 -11.55
C PHE A 122 -0.01 4.07 -11.27
N ILE A 123 0.40 4.07 -10.01
CA ILE A 123 1.49 3.24 -9.51
C ILE A 123 0.97 2.43 -8.33
N GLY A 124 1.11 1.12 -8.40
CA GLY A 124 0.79 0.21 -7.31
C GLY A 124 2.04 -0.53 -6.84
N ILE A 125 2.34 -0.44 -5.54
CA ILE A 125 3.50 -1.09 -4.94
C ILE A 125 3.04 -2.31 -4.15
N SER A 126 3.57 -3.49 -4.42
CA SER A 126 3.27 -4.74 -3.71
C SER A 126 1.75 -4.99 -3.58
N TYR A 127 1.18 -4.87 -2.38
CA TYR A 127 -0.26 -4.99 -2.14
C TYR A 127 -1.08 -3.91 -2.87
N GLY A 128 -0.53 -2.70 -3.01
CA GLY A 128 -1.15 -1.63 -3.81
C GLY A 128 -1.25 -2.00 -5.30
N ALA A 129 -0.31 -2.80 -5.82
CA ALA A 129 -0.43 -3.34 -7.16
C ALA A 129 -1.61 -4.33 -7.28
N TYR A 130 -1.88 -5.12 -6.24
CA TYR A 130 -3.07 -5.96 -6.19
C TYR A 130 -4.38 -5.14 -6.24
N ILE A 131 -4.45 -4.05 -5.48
CA ILE A 131 -5.62 -3.15 -5.53
C ILE A 131 -5.79 -2.57 -6.93
N LEU A 132 -4.71 -2.12 -7.55
CA LEU A 132 -4.71 -1.59 -8.91
C LEU A 132 -5.14 -2.65 -9.94
N GLN A 133 -4.73 -3.91 -9.79
CA GLN A 133 -5.22 -5.03 -10.63
C GLN A 133 -6.74 -5.19 -10.53
N LYS A 134 -7.30 -5.09 -9.32
CA LYS A 134 -8.75 -5.12 -9.11
C LYS A 134 -9.46 -3.96 -9.83
N LEU A 135 -8.88 -2.76 -9.77
CA LEU A 135 -9.41 -1.58 -10.45
C LEU A 135 -9.34 -1.74 -11.99
N VAL A 136 -8.21 -2.22 -12.52
CA VAL A 136 -8.02 -2.51 -13.95
C VAL A 136 -9.07 -3.50 -14.47
N LYS A 137 -9.30 -4.58 -13.71
CA LYS A 137 -10.35 -5.56 -14.04
C LYS A 137 -11.76 -4.97 -14.01
N TYR A 138 -12.05 -4.13 -13.02
CA TYR A 138 -13.39 -3.62 -12.75
C TYR A 138 -13.76 -2.42 -13.64
N LYS A 139 -12.84 -1.46 -13.80
CA LYS A 139 -13.08 -0.22 -14.54
C LYS A 139 -11.83 0.23 -15.31
N PRO A 140 -11.44 -0.50 -16.37
CA PRO A 140 -10.19 -0.28 -17.09
C PRO A 140 -10.06 1.13 -17.69
N VAL A 141 -11.18 1.77 -18.04
CA VAL A 141 -11.20 3.09 -18.68
C VAL A 141 -10.61 4.22 -17.82
N ILE A 142 -10.59 4.07 -16.51
CA ILE A 142 -9.99 5.06 -15.59
C ILE A 142 -8.47 5.05 -15.69
N VAL A 143 -7.87 3.91 -16.06
CA VAL A 143 -6.43 3.68 -16.01
C VAL A 143 -5.78 4.00 -17.35
N LYS A 144 -5.23 5.20 -17.49
CA LYS A 144 -4.49 5.62 -18.70
C LYS A 144 -3.17 4.90 -18.91
N LYS A 145 -2.47 4.62 -17.81
CA LYS A 145 -1.20 3.92 -17.75
C LYS A 145 -1.00 3.41 -16.32
N CYS A 146 -0.40 2.25 -16.16
CA CYS A 146 -0.06 1.77 -14.83
C CYS A 146 1.35 1.19 -14.74
N ILE A 147 1.92 1.32 -13.54
CA ILE A 147 3.19 0.73 -13.15
C ILE A 147 2.92 -0.16 -11.94
N PHE A 148 3.29 -1.43 -12.06
CA PHE A 148 3.28 -2.38 -10.97
C PHE A 148 4.72 -2.56 -10.45
N VAL A 149 4.95 -2.21 -9.19
CA VAL A 149 6.26 -2.36 -8.54
C VAL A 149 6.19 -3.55 -7.60
N VAL A 150 7.05 -4.57 -7.80
CA VAL A 150 7.08 -5.85 -7.07
C VAL A 150 5.68 -6.40 -6.76
N PRO A 151 4.83 -6.60 -7.77
CA PRO A 151 3.39 -6.77 -7.59
C PRO A 151 3.01 -8.05 -6.88
N SER A 152 2.13 -7.94 -5.87
CA SER A 152 1.39 -9.09 -5.34
C SER A 152 0.24 -9.45 -6.28
N GLY A 153 -0.08 -10.74 -6.40
CA GLY A 153 -1.25 -11.21 -7.16
C GLY A 153 -1.01 -11.42 -8.67
N LEU A 154 0.21 -11.23 -9.18
CA LEU A 154 0.54 -11.59 -10.58
C LEU A 154 1.15 -12.97 -10.69
N VAL A 155 2.15 -13.27 -9.89
CA VAL A 155 2.83 -14.55 -9.87
C VAL A 155 3.13 -15.00 -8.45
N ASN A 156 3.21 -16.31 -8.24
CA ASN A 156 3.70 -16.84 -6.97
C ASN A 156 5.23 -16.82 -6.97
N GLY A 157 5.83 -16.23 -5.94
CA GLY A 157 7.27 -16.28 -5.73
C GLY A 157 7.79 -17.72 -5.51
N LYS A 158 9.10 -17.93 -5.69
CA LYS A 158 9.75 -19.22 -5.40
C LYS A 158 9.53 -19.60 -3.94
N ILE A 159 8.82 -20.71 -3.70
CA ILE A 159 8.39 -21.15 -2.36
C ILE A 159 9.58 -21.26 -1.39
N GLY A 160 10.69 -21.86 -1.79
CA GLY A 160 11.88 -22.04 -0.93
C GLY A 160 12.50 -20.71 -0.46
N VAL A 161 12.56 -19.71 -1.33
CA VAL A 161 13.09 -18.36 -1.00
C VAL A 161 12.14 -17.65 -0.05
N SER A 162 10.83 -17.72 -0.30
CA SER A 162 9.82 -17.13 0.57
C SER A 162 9.83 -17.74 1.97
N ILE A 163 10.01 -19.06 2.08
CA ILE A 163 10.08 -19.74 3.38
C ILE A 163 11.33 -19.34 4.15
N THR A 164 12.50 -19.44 3.54
CA THR A 164 13.77 -19.27 4.25
C THR A 164 14.10 -17.80 4.59
N LYS A 165 13.84 -16.89 3.65
CA LYS A 165 14.18 -15.46 3.81
C LYS A 165 13.11 -14.63 4.48
N LEU A 166 11.83 -15.02 4.36
CA LEU A 166 10.71 -14.25 4.90
C LEU A 166 10.01 -14.99 6.05
N SER A 167 9.43 -16.16 5.77
CA SER A 167 8.54 -16.82 6.74
C SER A 167 9.27 -17.28 7.99
N LEU A 168 10.43 -17.91 7.86
CA LEU A 168 11.17 -18.46 9.01
C LEU A 168 11.70 -17.37 9.96
N PRO A 169 12.36 -16.28 9.50
CA PRO A 169 12.74 -15.18 10.37
C PRO A 169 11.55 -14.52 11.05
N LEU A 170 10.45 -14.30 10.31
CA LEU A 170 9.22 -13.72 10.86
C LEU A 170 8.62 -14.60 11.97
N ILE A 171 8.45 -15.89 11.74
CA ILE A 171 7.91 -16.84 12.74
C ILE A 171 8.82 -16.86 13.99
N ARG A 172 10.14 -16.91 13.79
CA ARG A 172 11.08 -16.86 14.91
C ARG A 172 10.96 -15.56 15.71
N PHE A 173 10.80 -14.42 15.04
CA PHE A 173 10.54 -13.15 15.73
C PHE A 173 9.23 -13.19 16.51
N LEU A 174 8.14 -13.66 15.91
CA LEU A 174 6.83 -13.71 16.57
C LEU A 174 6.84 -14.58 17.84
N ILE A 175 7.63 -15.65 17.85
CA ILE A 175 7.77 -16.56 19.00
C ILE A 175 8.74 -15.98 20.04
N THR A 176 9.95 -15.59 19.63
CA THR A 176 11.05 -15.28 20.54
C THR A 176 11.12 -13.81 20.94
N LYS A 177 10.50 -12.92 20.15
CA LYS A 177 10.57 -11.44 20.26
C LYS A 177 12.00 -10.87 20.16
N LYS A 178 12.98 -11.66 19.69
CA LYS A 178 14.38 -11.23 19.55
C LYS A 178 14.56 -10.39 18.31
N ASP A 179 15.10 -9.18 18.46
CA ASP A 179 15.30 -8.20 17.40
C ASP A 179 16.19 -8.71 16.25
N ALA A 180 17.14 -9.61 16.55
CA ALA A 180 17.97 -10.25 15.53
C ALA A 180 17.16 -11.00 14.44
N HIS A 181 16.03 -11.61 14.81
CA HIS A 181 15.15 -12.27 13.85
C HIS A 181 14.35 -11.27 13.02
N LEU A 182 13.92 -10.16 13.63
CA LEU A 182 13.26 -9.08 12.93
C LEU A 182 14.19 -8.39 11.92
N LYS A 183 15.42 -8.05 12.32
CA LYS A 183 16.45 -7.51 11.41
C LYS A 183 16.68 -8.44 10.22
N LYS A 184 16.74 -9.75 10.45
CA LYS A 184 16.89 -10.75 9.38
C LYS A 184 15.69 -10.79 8.42
N PHE A 185 14.48 -10.62 8.93
CA PHE A 185 13.26 -10.50 8.11
C PHE A 185 13.26 -9.23 7.26
N ILE A 186 13.58 -8.07 7.86
CA ILE A 186 13.60 -6.78 7.17
C ILE A 186 14.65 -6.77 6.07
N LYS A 187 15.83 -7.34 6.30
CA LYS A 187 16.93 -7.41 5.33
C LYS A 187 16.56 -8.12 4.01
N ALA A 188 15.46 -8.87 4.00
CA ALA A 188 14.97 -9.53 2.79
C ALA A 188 14.34 -8.56 1.77
N PHE A 189 13.94 -7.35 2.20
CA PHE A 189 13.32 -6.33 1.34
C PHE A 189 13.88 -4.93 1.54
N VAL A 190 14.66 -4.69 2.61
CA VAL A 190 15.43 -3.47 2.83
C VAL A 190 16.89 -3.89 3.03
N PRO A 191 17.75 -3.81 1.98
CA PRO A 191 19.11 -4.33 2.03
C PRO A 191 20.02 -3.60 3.03
N GLU A 192 19.81 -2.31 3.19
CA GLU A 192 20.56 -1.46 4.14
C GLU A 192 19.91 -1.45 5.51
N GLU A 193 20.70 -1.18 6.56
CA GLU A 193 20.14 -0.99 7.90
C GLU A 193 19.38 0.32 7.96
N ASP A 194 18.09 0.24 8.20
CA ASP A 194 17.16 1.37 8.33
C ASP A 194 16.45 1.28 9.68
N GLU A 195 16.82 2.17 10.60
CA GLU A 195 16.27 2.21 11.96
C GLU A 195 14.77 2.57 11.95
N PHE A 196 14.33 3.42 11.03
CA PHE A 196 12.92 3.75 10.90
C PHE A 196 12.11 2.51 10.46
N MET A 197 12.58 1.80 9.43
CA MET A 197 11.94 0.57 8.98
C MET A 197 11.93 -0.51 10.06
N PHE A 198 13.00 -0.59 10.86
CA PHE A 198 13.04 -1.51 11.99
C PHE A 198 11.96 -1.17 13.02
N ARG A 199 11.86 0.10 13.46
CA ARG A 199 10.84 0.55 14.44
C ARG A 199 9.43 0.33 13.88
N LEU A 200 9.19 0.70 12.62
CA LEU A 200 7.89 0.52 11.97
C LEU A 200 7.48 -0.95 11.88
N GLN A 201 8.35 -1.82 11.37
CA GLN A 201 8.03 -3.24 11.25
C GLN A 201 7.82 -3.90 12.62
N LYS A 202 8.60 -3.51 13.64
CA LYS A 202 8.41 -3.97 15.01
C LYS A 202 7.04 -3.57 15.55
N ALA A 203 6.66 -2.30 15.39
CA ALA A 203 5.36 -1.78 15.81
C ALA A 203 4.20 -2.50 15.10
N LEU A 204 4.26 -2.65 13.77
CA LEU A 204 3.24 -3.34 12.98
C LEU A 204 3.07 -4.81 13.40
N LEU A 205 4.16 -5.57 13.48
CA LEU A 205 4.12 -7.00 13.80
C LEU A 205 3.70 -7.29 15.25
N THR A 206 3.97 -6.37 16.17
CA THR A 206 3.57 -6.52 17.57
C THR A 206 2.23 -5.89 17.88
N GLY A 207 1.84 -4.83 17.19
CA GLY A 207 0.66 -4.01 17.47
C GLY A 207 -0.60 -4.36 16.66
N LEU A 208 -0.46 -5.02 15.50
CA LEU A 208 -1.61 -5.36 14.67
C LEU A 208 -2.16 -6.77 14.92
N ASN A 209 -3.46 -6.91 14.74
CA ASN A 209 -4.10 -8.19 14.47
C ASN A 209 -3.93 -8.49 12.97
N MET A 210 -2.86 -9.23 12.63
CA MET A 210 -2.44 -9.45 11.25
C MET A 210 -3.55 -10.11 10.42
N ASP A 211 -3.68 -9.64 9.17
CA ASP A 211 -4.52 -10.25 8.15
C ASP A 211 -3.66 -11.16 7.29
N TYR A 212 -3.95 -12.45 7.32
CA TYR A 212 -3.21 -13.47 6.56
C TYR A 212 -3.89 -13.88 5.25
N ARG A 213 -4.96 -13.17 4.87
CA ARG A 213 -5.62 -13.41 3.59
C ARG A 213 -4.65 -13.09 2.45
N ARG A 214 -4.58 -13.99 1.47
CA ARG A 214 -3.67 -13.83 0.32
C ARG A 214 -4.40 -13.18 -0.85
N PRO A 215 -3.73 -12.29 -1.60
CA PRO A 215 -4.20 -11.83 -2.90
C PRO A 215 -4.56 -13.00 -3.82
N ILE A 216 -5.66 -12.86 -4.56
CA ILE A 216 -6.03 -13.79 -5.61
C ILE A 216 -5.20 -13.44 -6.84
N LEU A 217 -4.69 -14.45 -7.55
CA LEU A 217 -3.94 -14.22 -8.79
C LEU A 217 -4.85 -13.61 -9.86
N LEU A 218 -4.31 -12.67 -10.58
CA LEU A 218 -4.92 -12.11 -11.79
C LEU A 218 -4.83 -13.17 -12.89
N GLU A 219 -5.94 -13.43 -13.58
CA GLU A 219 -6.00 -14.33 -14.72
C GLU A 219 -6.01 -13.52 -16.03
N GLU A 220 -5.53 -14.09 -17.12
CA GLU A 220 -5.49 -13.43 -18.43
C GLU A 220 -6.87 -12.92 -18.87
N LYS A 221 -7.93 -13.73 -18.65
CA LYS A 221 -9.31 -13.32 -18.92
C LYS A 221 -9.75 -12.05 -18.20
N ASP A 222 -9.13 -11.71 -17.06
CA ASP A 222 -9.49 -10.57 -16.23
C ASP A 222 -9.05 -9.23 -16.85
N VAL A 223 -8.12 -9.29 -17.81
CA VAL A 223 -7.49 -8.09 -18.41
C VAL A 223 -7.61 -8.04 -19.93
N GLN A 224 -8.40 -8.91 -20.54
CA GLN A 224 -8.57 -8.97 -22.00
C GLN A 224 -8.99 -7.63 -22.65
N ASN A 225 -9.76 -6.82 -21.92
CA ASN A 225 -10.23 -5.52 -22.40
C ASN A 225 -9.32 -4.36 -21.94
N PHE A 226 -8.20 -4.63 -21.29
CA PHE A 226 -7.29 -3.61 -20.85
C PHE A 226 -6.20 -3.34 -21.87
N ILE A 227 -6.27 -2.18 -22.54
CA ILE A 227 -5.40 -1.81 -23.66
C ILE A 227 -4.36 -0.73 -23.28
N SER A 228 -4.44 -0.19 -22.06
CA SER A 228 -3.51 0.86 -21.62
C SER A 228 -2.11 0.30 -21.34
N PRO A 229 -1.04 1.10 -21.53
CA PRO A 229 0.33 0.65 -21.27
C PRO A 229 0.54 0.22 -19.82
N VAL A 230 1.19 -0.93 -19.65
CA VAL A 230 1.58 -1.52 -18.36
C VAL A 230 3.09 -1.64 -18.28
N TYR A 231 3.66 -1.23 -17.15
CA TYR A 231 5.06 -1.46 -16.82
C TYR A 231 5.14 -2.28 -15.53
N ILE A 232 6.04 -3.26 -15.51
CA ILE A 232 6.27 -4.11 -14.34
C ILE A 232 7.72 -3.98 -13.93
N ILE A 233 7.94 -3.59 -12.67
CA ILE A 233 9.26 -3.49 -12.03
C ILE A 233 9.34 -4.61 -10.99
N VAL A 234 10.34 -5.47 -11.07
CA VAL A 234 10.55 -6.63 -10.16
C VAL A 234 11.93 -6.56 -9.52
#